data_61cea873098485bf6b989100b873ad54
#
_entry.id   61cea873098485bf6b989100b873ad54
#
_cell.length_a   1.000
_cell.length_b   1.000
_cell.length_c   1.000
_cell.angle_alpha   90.00
_cell.angle_beta   90.00
_cell.angle_gamma   90.00
#
_symmetry.space_group_name_H-M   'P 1'
#
loop_
_entity.id
_entity.type
_entity.pdbx_description
1 polymer ?
#
loop_
_entity_poly.entity_id
_entity_poly.type
_entity_poly.pdbx_seq_one_letter_code
_entity_poly.pdbx_strand_id
1 'polypeptide(L)'
;MSQTQIEATALLCRMLESTAKEISGPLLCDPGNQDALAQLRREHLVGFGEPLNWLQCPECRDDMARVVRELPGDKVLLLCGGDCEDFEAPRSVRQTTVVNTERLVGYMATGLDLNRHQVECLVPDLAWRMGLVEERRGKPVTWYFARHLNRDVTAHKLLTHLASHLAERSARILTSSPVPLPTSSPLAQYEVVHLADLMRVSQNRFELFANRVMEPVAMYQVHDSATDRGTTLRYVRSERKAYIDGVAYPLEAMQVNILLALMDDFDHRMEGIALRDACGSTARNFRPVKQFDRNKLVYETFIRYIPGDKEYELVIPANDLAWISKRGWLKT
;
A
#
# COMPACT_ATOMS: atom_id res chain seq x y z
N MET A 1 17.08 6.42 9.27
CA MET A 1 16.74 6.05 7.87
C MET A 1 17.19 7.18 6.98
N SER A 2 18.03 6.98 5.96
CA SER A 2 18.39 8.07 5.06
C SER A 2 17.17 8.37 4.16
N GLN A 3 16.87 9.64 3.96
CA GLN A 3 15.75 10.13 3.13
C GLN A 3 15.78 9.51 1.72
N THR A 4 16.96 9.27 1.18
CA THR A 4 17.21 8.65 -0.13
C THR A 4 16.58 7.25 -0.29
N GLN A 5 16.45 6.47 0.79
CA GLN A 5 15.89 5.10 0.73
C GLN A 5 14.39 5.10 0.49
N ILE A 6 13.67 6.07 1.05
CA ILE A 6 12.22 6.22 0.85
C ILE A 6 11.96 6.69 -0.58
N GLU A 7 12.81 7.58 -1.10
CA GLU A 7 12.69 8.14 -2.45
C GLU A 7 12.88 7.08 -3.54
N ALA A 8 13.86 6.17 -3.42
CA ALA A 8 14.10 5.11 -4.40
C ALA A 8 12.90 4.17 -4.57
N THR A 9 12.29 3.75 -3.45
CA THR A 9 11.11 2.89 -3.48
C THR A 9 9.90 3.60 -4.08
N ALA A 10 9.69 4.86 -3.71
CA ALA A 10 8.61 5.68 -4.25
C ALA A 10 8.79 5.92 -5.75
N LEU A 11 10.02 6.20 -6.20
CA LEU A 11 10.34 6.35 -7.62
C LEU A 11 10.04 5.04 -8.37
N LEU A 12 10.47 3.89 -7.86
CA LEU A 12 10.21 2.60 -8.49
C LEU A 12 8.71 2.33 -8.65
N CYS A 13 7.90 2.61 -7.62
CA CYS A 13 6.45 2.45 -7.71
C CYS A 13 5.84 3.38 -8.79
N ARG A 14 6.29 4.64 -8.89
CA ARG A 14 5.84 5.54 -9.96
C ARG A 14 6.22 5.01 -11.34
N MET A 15 7.44 4.47 -11.49
CA MET A 15 7.89 3.87 -12.75
C MET A 15 7.06 2.63 -13.11
N LEU A 16 6.73 1.79 -12.15
CA LEU A 16 5.86 0.62 -12.35
C LEU A 16 4.45 1.01 -12.78
N GLU A 17 3.93 2.15 -12.33
CA GLU A 17 2.61 2.67 -12.71
C GLU A 17 2.62 3.50 -14.01
N SER A 18 3.77 3.70 -14.63
CA SER A 18 3.84 4.30 -15.95
C SER A 18 3.21 3.38 -16.99
N THR A 19 2.47 3.97 -17.93
CA THR A 19 1.91 3.24 -19.08
C THR A 19 2.94 2.95 -20.15
N ALA A 20 3.98 3.77 -20.21
CA ALA A 20 5.09 3.59 -21.13
C ALA A 20 6.02 2.50 -20.58
N LYS A 21 6.38 1.54 -21.43
CA LYS A 21 7.39 0.53 -21.11
C LYS A 21 8.74 1.18 -20.88
N GLU A 22 9.05 2.18 -21.69
CA GLU A 22 10.26 2.99 -21.63
C GLU A 22 9.93 4.36 -21.06
N ILE A 23 10.53 4.67 -19.94
CA ILE A 23 10.29 5.90 -19.20
C ILE A 23 11.36 6.91 -19.57
N SER A 24 10.92 8.11 -19.95
CA SER A 24 11.77 9.24 -20.31
C SER A 24 11.24 10.53 -19.71
N GLY A 25 11.93 11.61 -19.95
CA GLY A 25 11.45 12.95 -19.64
C GLY A 25 11.50 13.34 -18.16
N PRO A 26 10.54 14.15 -17.68
CA PRO A 26 10.65 14.86 -16.40
C PRO A 26 10.91 13.97 -15.20
N LEU A 27 10.33 12.76 -15.17
CA LEU A 27 10.51 11.83 -14.05
C LEU A 27 11.99 11.44 -13.86
N LEU A 28 12.75 11.31 -14.96
CA LEU A 28 14.16 10.93 -14.92
C LEU A 28 15.08 12.13 -14.81
N CYS A 29 14.66 13.29 -15.31
CA CYS A 29 15.48 14.51 -15.33
C CYS A 29 15.36 15.34 -14.05
N ASP A 30 14.38 15.04 -13.19
CA ASP A 30 14.22 15.71 -11.90
C ASP A 30 15.47 15.49 -11.03
N PRO A 31 16.18 16.57 -10.63
CA PRO A 31 17.36 16.44 -9.76
C PRO A 31 17.09 15.69 -8.47
N GLY A 32 15.88 15.78 -7.89
CA GLY A 32 15.47 15.07 -6.71
C GLY A 32 15.39 13.55 -6.89
N ASN A 33 15.28 13.06 -8.12
CA ASN A 33 15.19 11.63 -8.42
C ASN A 33 16.53 11.00 -8.84
N GLN A 34 17.58 11.77 -9.07
CA GLN A 34 18.85 11.26 -9.63
C GLN A 34 19.52 10.24 -8.70
N ASP A 35 19.58 10.53 -7.39
CA ASP A 35 20.17 9.64 -6.42
C ASP A 35 19.35 8.33 -6.27
N ALA A 36 18.03 8.46 -6.24
CA ALA A 36 17.11 7.33 -6.22
C ALA A 36 17.26 6.46 -7.47
N LEU A 37 17.35 7.08 -8.66
CA LEU A 37 17.55 6.38 -9.92
C LEU A 37 18.91 5.66 -9.97
N ALA A 38 19.98 6.33 -9.50
CA ALA A 38 21.32 5.74 -9.42
C ALA A 38 21.33 4.52 -8.47
N GLN A 39 20.56 4.57 -7.40
CA GLN A 39 20.39 3.46 -6.46
C GLN A 39 19.63 2.29 -7.10
N LEU A 40 18.51 2.55 -7.79
CA LEU A 40 17.76 1.52 -8.51
C LEU A 40 18.59 0.85 -9.61
N ARG A 41 19.47 1.60 -10.28
CA ARG A 41 20.39 1.07 -11.29
C ARG A 41 21.44 0.15 -10.67
N ARG A 42 22.01 0.51 -9.52
CA ARG A 42 22.98 -0.33 -8.80
C ARG A 42 22.38 -1.69 -8.40
N GLU A 43 21.11 -1.71 -8.01
CA GLU A 43 20.37 -2.93 -7.67
C GLU A 43 19.84 -3.67 -8.91
N HIS A 44 20.11 -3.16 -10.11
CA HIS A 44 19.60 -3.70 -11.37
C HIS A 44 18.06 -3.79 -11.43
N LEU A 45 17.36 -2.99 -10.63
CA LEU A 45 15.90 -2.87 -10.67
C LEU A 45 15.43 -2.05 -11.88
N VAL A 46 16.31 -1.20 -12.39
CA VAL A 46 16.10 -0.47 -13.63
C VAL A 46 17.33 -0.56 -14.50
N GLY A 47 17.11 -0.56 -15.81
CA GLY A 47 18.15 -0.57 -16.84
C GLY A 47 17.95 0.57 -17.82
N PHE A 48 18.91 0.73 -18.74
CA PHE A 48 18.74 1.59 -19.88
C PHE A 48 17.79 0.95 -20.88
N GLY A 49 16.83 1.71 -21.37
CA GLY A 49 15.99 1.31 -22.50
C GLY A 49 16.57 1.79 -23.83
N GLU A 50 15.82 1.61 -24.91
CA GLU A 50 16.22 2.10 -26.21
C GLU A 50 16.15 3.64 -26.25
N PRO A 51 17.16 4.30 -26.83
CA PRO A 51 17.15 5.74 -26.92
C PRO A 51 16.03 6.24 -27.84
N LEU A 52 15.35 7.29 -27.42
CA LEU A 52 14.29 7.90 -28.22
C LEU A 52 14.83 8.45 -29.53
N ASN A 53 14.09 8.23 -30.61
CA ASN A 53 14.35 8.80 -31.93
C ASN A 53 13.55 10.10 -32.17
N TRP A 54 12.57 10.37 -31.30
CA TRP A 54 11.73 11.55 -31.35
C TRP A 54 11.63 12.15 -29.95
N LEU A 55 11.75 13.44 -29.83
CA LEU A 55 11.66 14.20 -28.59
C LEU A 55 10.75 15.39 -28.80
N GLN A 56 10.06 15.83 -27.75
CA GLN A 56 9.34 17.10 -27.81
C GLN A 56 10.31 18.22 -28.05
N CYS A 57 10.02 19.08 -29.04
CA CYS A 57 10.87 20.22 -29.37
C CYS A 57 10.91 21.17 -28.15
N PRO A 58 12.10 21.52 -27.64
CA PRO A 58 12.23 22.41 -26.50
C PRO A 58 11.87 23.87 -26.81
N GLU A 59 11.91 24.26 -28.08
CA GLU A 59 11.63 25.63 -28.52
C GLU A 59 10.11 25.86 -28.68
N CYS A 60 9.47 25.17 -29.63
CA CYS A 60 8.03 25.37 -29.85
C CYS A 60 7.16 24.60 -28.85
N ARG A 61 7.63 23.47 -28.35
CA ARG A 61 6.89 22.55 -27.45
C ARG A 61 5.62 21.93 -28.05
N ASP A 62 5.29 22.25 -29.27
CA ASP A 62 4.12 21.79 -29.99
C ASP A 62 4.42 20.57 -30.85
N ASP A 63 5.61 20.54 -31.46
CA ASP A 63 6.05 19.53 -32.40
C ASP A 63 7.09 18.57 -31.82
N MET A 64 7.20 17.42 -32.49
CA MET A 64 8.22 16.41 -32.15
C MET A 64 9.45 16.64 -33.02
N ALA A 65 10.60 16.74 -32.37
CA ALA A 65 11.90 16.84 -33.06
C ALA A 65 12.49 15.45 -33.27
N ARG A 66 12.92 15.17 -34.50
CA ARG A 66 13.57 13.90 -34.88
C ARG A 66 15.06 13.98 -34.67
N VAL A 67 15.65 12.93 -34.13
CA VAL A 67 17.11 12.78 -34.12
C VAL A 67 17.62 12.49 -35.54
N VAL A 68 18.47 13.35 -36.06
CA VAL A 68 19.03 13.23 -37.41
C VAL A 68 20.36 12.49 -37.39
N ARG A 69 21.26 12.88 -36.49
CA ARG A 69 22.58 12.26 -36.36
C ARG A 69 23.19 12.48 -34.98
N GLU A 70 24.13 11.66 -34.66
CA GLU A 70 25.00 11.84 -33.49
C GLU A 70 26.15 12.78 -33.84
N LEU A 71 26.50 13.63 -32.89
CA LEU A 71 27.57 14.61 -33.02
C LEU A 71 28.71 14.27 -32.04
N PRO A 72 29.94 14.75 -32.32
CA PRO A 72 31.05 14.68 -31.36
C PRO A 72 30.69 15.37 -30.02
N GLY A 73 31.27 14.92 -28.92
CA GLY A 73 31.06 15.53 -27.60
C GLY A 73 29.75 15.17 -26.93
N ASP A 74 29.25 13.94 -27.15
CA ASP A 74 28.03 13.40 -26.50
C ASP A 74 26.77 14.24 -26.79
N LYS A 75 26.66 14.72 -28.02
CA LYS A 75 25.54 15.52 -28.54
C LYS A 75 24.79 14.81 -29.66
N VAL A 76 23.58 15.25 -29.91
CA VAL A 76 22.74 14.84 -31.05
C VAL A 76 22.19 16.08 -31.76
N LEU A 77 22.05 15.98 -33.05
CA LEU A 77 21.36 16.97 -33.88
C LEU A 77 19.90 16.58 -33.99
N LEU A 78 19.01 17.49 -33.70
CA LEU A 78 17.56 17.35 -33.73
C LEU A 78 16.97 18.29 -34.77
N LEU A 79 16.06 17.74 -35.58
CA LEU A 79 15.28 18.47 -36.56
C LEU A 79 13.84 18.56 -36.09
N CYS A 80 13.35 19.78 -35.86
CA CYS A 80 11.94 20.00 -35.52
C CYS A 80 11.04 19.73 -36.71
N GLY A 81 9.84 19.19 -36.46
CA GLY A 81 8.82 19.00 -37.50
C GLY A 81 8.09 20.30 -37.89
N GLY A 82 8.23 21.36 -37.08
CA GLY A 82 7.70 22.71 -37.35
C GLY A 82 8.74 23.67 -37.95
N ASP A 83 8.53 24.94 -37.70
CA ASP A 83 9.37 26.03 -38.28
C ASP A 83 10.62 26.37 -37.46
N CYS A 84 10.98 25.58 -36.45
CA CYS A 84 12.19 25.80 -35.66
C CYS A 84 13.44 25.39 -36.43
N GLU A 85 14.54 26.08 -36.17
CA GLU A 85 15.86 25.68 -36.70
C GLU A 85 16.33 24.36 -36.08
N ASP A 86 17.25 23.68 -36.76
CA ASP A 86 17.93 22.50 -36.23
C ASP A 86 18.72 22.89 -34.97
N PHE A 87 18.63 22.07 -33.92
CA PHE A 87 19.34 22.37 -32.69
C PHE A 87 20.12 21.17 -32.17
N GLU A 88 21.13 21.46 -31.38
CA GLU A 88 21.93 20.43 -30.68
C GLU A 88 21.43 20.21 -29.28
N ALA A 89 21.38 18.95 -28.84
CA ALA A 89 21.09 18.60 -27.49
C ALA A 89 22.05 17.51 -26.95
N PRO A 90 22.24 17.41 -25.63
CA PRO A 90 23.01 16.32 -25.08
C PRO A 90 22.36 14.96 -25.42
N ARG A 91 23.18 13.94 -25.68
CA ARG A 91 22.69 12.57 -25.95
C ARG A 91 21.80 12.04 -24.81
N SER A 92 22.04 12.46 -23.57
CA SER A 92 21.28 12.07 -22.39
C SER A 92 19.79 12.40 -22.47
N VAL A 93 19.35 13.39 -23.24
CA VAL A 93 17.92 13.71 -23.40
C VAL A 93 17.13 12.61 -24.10
N ARG A 94 17.81 11.73 -24.87
CA ARG A 94 17.22 10.57 -25.54
C ARG A 94 17.10 9.36 -24.62
N GLN A 95 17.77 9.41 -23.49
CA GLN A 95 17.91 8.23 -22.62
C GLN A 95 16.57 7.84 -22.05
N THR A 96 16.24 6.56 -22.20
CA THR A 96 15.10 5.96 -21.52
C THR A 96 15.55 5.02 -20.41
N THR A 97 14.64 4.69 -19.57
CA THR A 97 14.86 3.74 -18.46
C THR A 97 13.72 2.74 -18.45
N VAL A 98 14.06 1.46 -18.30
CA VAL A 98 13.11 0.34 -18.23
C VAL A 98 13.19 -0.29 -16.86
N VAL A 99 12.04 -0.60 -16.25
CA VAL A 99 11.98 -1.35 -15.01
C VAL A 99 12.21 -2.84 -15.29
N ASN A 100 13.15 -3.43 -14.58
CA ASN A 100 13.40 -4.87 -14.62
C ASN A 100 12.42 -5.60 -13.68
N THR A 101 11.21 -5.83 -14.18
CA THR A 101 10.14 -6.44 -13.41
C THR A 101 10.47 -7.88 -12.99
N GLU A 102 11.17 -8.65 -13.81
CA GLU A 102 11.61 -10.02 -13.47
C GLU A 102 12.57 -10.01 -12.27
N ARG A 103 13.48 -9.05 -12.24
CA ARG A 103 14.41 -8.87 -11.12
C ARG A 103 13.69 -8.49 -9.85
N LEU A 104 12.74 -7.55 -9.95
CA LEU A 104 11.90 -7.13 -8.82
C LEU A 104 11.10 -8.30 -8.26
N VAL A 105 10.41 -9.05 -9.12
CA VAL A 105 9.64 -10.24 -8.76
C VAL A 105 10.54 -11.29 -8.10
N GLY A 106 11.75 -11.49 -8.64
CA GLY A 106 12.74 -12.38 -8.03
C GLY A 106 13.19 -11.95 -6.63
N TYR A 107 13.38 -10.66 -6.40
CA TYR A 107 13.69 -10.13 -5.07
C TYR A 107 12.53 -10.29 -4.09
N MET A 108 11.29 -10.02 -4.54
CA MET A 108 10.10 -10.24 -3.72
C MET A 108 9.94 -11.72 -3.34
N ALA A 109 10.13 -12.64 -4.27
CA ALA A 109 10.09 -14.08 -3.98
C ALA A 109 11.12 -14.45 -2.92
N THR A 110 12.36 -13.98 -3.06
CA THR A 110 13.41 -14.21 -2.05
C THR A 110 13.05 -13.62 -0.69
N GLY A 111 12.47 -12.42 -0.66
CA GLY A 111 12.04 -11.77 0.60
C GLY A 111 10.83 -12.44 1.27
N LEU A 112 10.10 -13.27 0.52
CA LEU A 112 9.00 -14.11 1.01
C LEU A 112 9.44 -15.53 1.35
N ASP A 113 10.74 -15.85 1.27
CA ASP A 113 11.30 -17.21 1.40
C ASP A 113 10.70 -18.20 0.40
N LEU A 114 10.31 -17.70 -0.78
CA LEU A 114 9.74 -18.50 -1.85
C LEU A 114 10.80 -18.88 -2.89
N ASN A 115 10.65 -20.07 -3.48
CA ASN A 115 11.46 -20.45 -4.62
C ASN A 115 11.01 -19.64 -5.85
N ARG A 116 11.96 -18.99 -6.54
CA ARG A 116 11.69 -18.21 -7.76
C ARG A 116 11.00 -19.02 -8.86
N HIS A 117 11.22 -20.32 -8.91
CA HIS A 117 10.57 -21.22 -9.87
C HIS A 117 9.07 -21.44 -9.60
N GLN A 118 8.57 -21.05 -8.42
CA GLN A 118 7.17 -21.13 -8.07
C GLN A 118 6.38 -19.87 -8.49
N VAL A 119 7.10 -18.83 -8.90
CA VAL A 119 6.46 -17.59 -9.37
C VAL A 119 5.88 -17.81 -10.75
N GLU A 120 4.60 -17.55 -10.87
CA GLU A 120 3.82 -17.69 -12.11
C GLU A 120 3.39 -16.31 -12.62
N CYS A 121 3.65 -16.02 -13.89
CA CYS A 121 3.12 -14.84 -14.55
C CYS A 121 1.68 -15.11 -14.96
N LEU A 122 0.72 -14.47 -14.29
CA LEU A 122 -0.72 -14.63 -14.58
C LEU A 122 -1.16 -13.74 -15.75
N VAL A 123 -0.71 -12.51 -15.74
CA VAL A 123 -0.97 -11.52 -16.79
C VAL A 123 0.35 -10.89 -17.16
N PRO A 124 0.82 -11.03 -18.40
CA PRO A 124 2.10 -10.48 -18.84
C PRO A 124 2.26 -9.01 -18.46
N ASP A 125 3.38 -8.68 -17.85
CA ASP A 125 3.76 -7.34 -17.37
C ASP A 125 2.83 -6.71 -16.33
N LEU A 126 1.77 -7.40 -15.86
CA LEU A 126 0.77 -6.80 -14.97
C LEU A 126 0.58 -7.55 -13.65
N ALA A 127 0.58 -8.88 -13.65
CA ALA A 127 0.28 -9.65 -12.46
C ALA A 127 1.03 -10.98 -12.37
N TRP A 128 1.48 -11.31 -11.16
CA TRP A 128 2.20 -12.54 -10.84
C TRP A 128 1.63 -13.17 -9.58
N ARG A 129 1.54 -14.50 -9.61
CA ARG A 129 1.35 -15.30 -8.40
C ARG A 129 2.73 -15.59 -7.84
N MET A 130 3.01 -15.08 -6.66
CA MET A 130 4.31 -15.25 -6.01
C MET A 130 4.47 -16.64 -5.42
N GLY A 131 3.42 -17.16 -4.80
CA GLY A 131 3.40 -18.48 -4.17
C GLY A 131 2.64 -18.47 -2.84
N LEU A 132 2.72 -19.63 -2.18
CA LEU A 132 2.07 -19.88 -0.89
C LEU A 132 3.07 -19.63 0.23
N VAL A 133 2.72 -18.73 1.15
CA VAL A 133 3.53 -18.41 2.32
C VAL A 133 2.82 -18.93 3.56
N GLU A 134 3.50 -19.67 4.41
CA GLU A 134 2.98 -20.09 5.71
C GLU A 134 3.10 -18.91 6.68
N GLU A 135 1.96 -18.41 7.13
CA GLU A 135 1.93 -17.41 8.18
C GLU A 135 2.02 -18.07 9.57
N ARG A 136 2.49 -17.34 10.58
CA ARG A 136 2.77 -17.84 11.93
C ARG A 136 1.63 -18.64 12.60
N ARG A 137 0.41 -18.57 12.08
CA ARG A 137 -0.74 -19.34 12.59
C ARG A 137 -1.02 -20.62 11.78
N GLY A 138 -0.06 -21.04 10.93
CA GLY A 138 -0.20 -22.26 10.14
C GLY A 138 -1.28 -22.20 9.06
N LYS A 139 -1.79 -21.00 8.73
CA LYS A 139 -2.69 -20.81 7.59
C LYS A 139 -1.88 -20.31 6.41
N PRO A 140 -1.80 -21.09 5.33
CA PRO A 140 -1.13 -20.64 4.13
C PRO A 140 -1.91 -19.51 3.48
N VAL A 141 -1.20 -18.46 3.07
CA VAL A 141 -1.72 -17.31 2.32
C VAL A 141 -1.03 -17.24 0.99
N THR A 142 -1.79 -17.14 -0.10
CA THR A 142 -1.22 -16.96 -1.41
C THR A 142 -0.92 -15.49 -1.65
N TRP A 143 0.34 -15.20 -1.98
CA TRP A 143 0.78 -13.85 -2.28
C TRP A 143 0.78 -13.62 -3.79
N TYR A 144 0.32 -12.44 -4.16
CA TYR A 144 0.30 -11.94 -5.53
C TYR A 144 1.05 -10.61 -5.60
N PHE A 145 1.62 -10.31 -6.76
CA PHE A 145 2.08 -8.97 -7.09
C PHE A 145 1.34 -8.49 -8.32
N ALA A 146 0.84 -7.26 -8.28
CA ALA A 146 0.17 -6.67 -9.44
C ALA A 146 0.40 -5.16 -9.51
N ARG A 147 0.47 -4.64 -10.74
CA ARG A 147 0.59 -3.21 -11.05
C ARG A 147 -0.63 -2.72 -11.81
N HIS A 148 -0.86 -1.40 -11.81
CA HIS A 148 -2.03 -0.77 -12.45
C HIS A 148 -3.39 -1.25 -11.90
N LEU A 149 -3.48 -1.54 -10.60
CA LEU A 149 -4.73 -1.98 -9.97
C LEU A 149 -5.78 -0.87 -9.84
N ASN A 150 -5.39 0.38 -10.03
CA ASN A 150 -6.29 1.52 -10.16
C ASN A 150 -7.08 1.52 -11.49
N ARG A 151 -6.77 0.59 -12.42
CA ARG A 151 -7.48 0.41 -13.68
C ARG A 151 -8.43 -0.78 -13.57
N ASP A 152 -9.70 -0.55 -13.80
CA ASP A 152 -10.74 -1.59 -13.70
C ASP A 152 -10.43 -2.83 -14.54
N VAL A 153 -9.88 -2.65 -15.75
CA VAL A 153 -9.50 -3.77 -16.62
C VAL A 153 -8.46 -4.67 -15.99
N THR A 154 -7.44 -4.10 -15.34
CA THR A 154 -6.39 -4.87 -14.67
C THR A 154 -6.92 -5.55 -13.42
N ALA A 155 -7.71 -4.84 -12.62
CA ALA A 155 -8.35 -5.38 -11.43
C ALA A 155 -9.27 -6.57 -11.75
N HIS A 156 -10.07 -6.48 -12.81
CA HIS A 156 -10.93 -7.59 -13.25
C HIS A 156 -10.13 -8.79 -13.79
N LYS A 157 -9.06 -8.56 -14.55
CA LYS A 157 -8.18 -9.66 -14.99
C LYS A 157 -7.60 -10.42 -13.81
N LEU A 158 -7.06 -9.70 -12.82
CA LEU A 158 -6.53 -10.34 -11.62
C LEU A 158 -7.62 -11.08 -10.84
N LEU A 159 -8.82 -10.49 -10.69
CA LEU A 159 -9.95 -11.14 -10.02
C LEU A 159 -10.32 -12.46 -10.69
N THR A 160 -10.31 -12.52 -12.01
CA THR A 160 -10.60 -13.76 -12.76
C THR A 160 -9.61 -14.88 -12.39
N HIS A 161 -8.33 -14.55 -12.27
CA HIS A 161 -7.32 -15.52 -11.82
C HIS A 161 -7.49 -15.89 -10.34
N LEU A 162 -7.78 -14.94 -9.46
CA LEU A 162 -8.08 -15.23 -8.05
C LEU A 162 -9.30 -16.14 -7.90
N ALA A 163 -10.34 -15.92 -8.69
CA ALA A 163 -11.57 -16.73 -8.65
C ALA A 163 -11.34 -18.17 -9.15
N SER A 164 -10.43 -18.39 -10.09
CA SER A 164 -10.10 -19.75 -10.57
C SER A 164 -9.33 -20.57 -9.53
N HIS A 165 -8.72 -19.93 -8.56
CA HIS A 165 -7.97 -20.55 -7.45
C HIS A 165 -8.78 -20.56 -6.14
N LEU A 166 -10.10 -20.68 -6.21
CA LEU A 166 -11.06 -20.64 -5.08
C LEU A 166 -10.76 -21.60 -3.91
N ALA A 167 -9.89 -22.57 -4.08
CA ALA A 167 -9.37 -23.41 -3.01
C ALA A 167 -8.45 -22.64 -2.04
N GLU A 168 -7.91 -21.50 -2.45
CA GLU A 168 -7.00 -20.66 -1.69
C GLU A 168 -7.82 -19.59 -0.93
N ARG A 169 -8.22 -19.92 0.30
CA ARG A 169 -9.15 -19.13 1.11
C ARG A 169 -8.61 -17.77 1.60
N SER A 170 -7.36 -17.47 1.37
CA SER A 170 -6.78 -16.17 1.71
C SER A 170 -5.76 -15.76 0.66
N ALA A 171 -5.93 -14.57 0.11
CA ALA A 171 -5.02 -13.97 -0.85
C ALA A 171 -4.58 -12.60 -0.34
N ARG A 172 -3.30 -12.30 -0.53
CA ARG A 172 -2.72 -11.00 -0.25
C ARG A 172 -2.08 -10.44 -1.50
N ILE A 173 -2.37 -9.20 -1.81
CA ILE A 173 -1.94 -8.56 -3.06
C ILE A 173 -0.96 -7.44 -2.73
N LEU A 174 0.29 -7.58 -3.15
CA LEU A 174 1.25 -6.48 -3.22
C LEU A 174 0.97 -5.66 -4.47
N THR A 175 1.04 -4.35 -4.37
CA THR A 175 0.85 -3.49 -5.54
C THR A 175 1.74 -2.26 -5.52
N SER A 176 2.14 -1.81 -6.71
CA SER A 176 2.74 -0.48 -6.92
C SER A 176 1.69 0.63 -7.05
N SER A 177 0.43 0.27 -7.25
CA SER A 177 -0.68 1.23 -7.37
C SER A 177 -1.00 1.88 -6.03
N PRO A 178 -1.47 3.14 -6.01
CA PRO A 178 -1.89 3.81 -4.78
C PRO A 178 -2.95 3.00 -4.01
N VAL A 179 -2.82 2.95 -2.69
CA VAL A 179 -3.74 2.29 -1.76
C VAL A 179 -4.29 3.34 -0.79
N PRO A 180 -5.57 3.29 -0.40
CA PRO A 180 -6.57 2.26 -0.72
C PRO A 180 -7.02 2.30 -2.18
N LEU A 181 -7.39 1.14 -2.71
CA LEU A 181 -8.03 1.06 -4.02
C LEU A 181 -9.40 1.77 -3.98
N PRO A 182 -9.91 2.25 -5.14
CA PRO A 182 -11.26 2.78 -5.22
C PRO A 182 -12.29 1.79 -4.64
N THR A 183 -13.31 2.29 -3.96
CA THR A 183 -14.37 1.46 -3.37
C THR A 183 -15.15 0.64 -4.39
N SER A 184 -15.16 1.09 -5.65
CA SER A 184 -15.71 0.37 -6.79
C SER A 184 -14.83 -0.77 -7.30
N SER A 185 -13.59 -0.87 -6.82
CA SER A 185 -12.67 -1.92 -7.28
C SER A 185 -13.17 -3.30 -6.88
N PRO A 186 -13.20 -4.27 -7.82
CA PRO A 186 -13.59 -5.64 -7.51
C PRO A 186 -12.62 -6.33 -6.54
N LEU A 187 -11.44 -5.74 -6.30
CA LEU A 187 -10.44 -6.24 -5.37
C LEU A 187 -10.55 -5.64 -3.96
N ALA A 188 -11.53 -4.77 -3.70
CA ALA A 188 -11.68 -4.10 -2.39
C ALA A 188 -11.88 -5.08 -1.21
N GLN A 189 -12.34 -6.31 -1.49
CA GLN A 189 -12.50 -7.37 -0.49
C GLN A 189 -11.19 -8.09 -0.10
N TYR A 190 -10.13 -7.90 -0.88
CA TYR A 190 -8.83 -8.53 -0.64
C TYR A 190 -7.91 -7.62 0.18
N GLU A 191 -6.96 -8.21 0.86
CA GLU A 191 -5.91 -7.47 1.52
C GLU A 191 -4.91 -6.97 0.47
N VAL A 192 -4.97 -5.67 0.19
CA VAL A 192 -4.09 -5.01 -0.79
C VAL A 192 -3.10 -4.12 -0.04
N VAL A 193 -1.81 -4.35 -0.26
CA VAL A 193 -0.72 -3.66 0.41
C VAL A 193 0.16 -2.96 -0.60
N HIS A 194 0.45 -1.68 -0.34
CA HIS A 194 1.34 -0.93 -1.21
C HIS A 194 2.79 -1.40 -1.06
N LEU A 195 3.47 -1.61 -2.19
CA LEU A 195 4.83 -2.14 -2.21
C LEU A 195 5.82 -1.25 -1.43
N ALA A 196 5.65 0.06 -1.46
CA ALA A 196 6.51 0.99 -0.73
C ALA A 196 6.40 0.87 0.80
N ASP A 197 5.31 0.31 1.32
CA ASP A 197 5.15 0.10 2.77
C ASP A 197 5.99 -1.09 3.27
N LEU A 198 6.27 -2.04 2.39
CA LEU A 198 6.98 -3.26 2.72
C LEU A 198 8.40 -3.34 2.15
N MET A 199 8.70 -2.56 1.13
CA MET A 199 9.96 -2.64 0.42
C MET A 199 10.90 -1.51 0.85
N ARG A 200 12.18 -1.82 0.92
CA ARG A 200 13.27 -0.84 0.99
C ARG A 200 14.37 -1.20 0.00
N VAL A 201 14.82 -0.18 -0.71
CA VAL A 201 16.02 -0.28 -1.54
C VAL A 201 17.12 0.50 -0.82
N SER A 202 18.13 -0.20 -0.30
CA SER A 202 19.30 0.39 0.35
C SER A 202 20.52 0.36 -0.58
N GLN A 203 21.63 0.98 -0.19
CA GLN A 203 22.79 1.19 -1.07
C GLN A 203 23.39 -0.09 -1.69
N ASN A 204 23.09 -1.27 -1.19
CA ASN A 204 23.55 -2.56 -1.74
C ASN A 204 22.56 -3.69 -1.44
N ARG A 205 21.30 -3.39 -1.17
CA ARG A 205 20.35 -4.41 -0.75
C ARG A 205 18.91 -4.03 -1.02
N PHE A 206 18.19 -4.96 -1.62
CA PHE A 206 16.74 -4.97 -1.63
C PHE A 206 16.25 -5.72 -0.41
N GLU A 207 15.35 -5.13 0.36
CA GLU A 207 14.74 -5.76 1.52
C GLU A 207 13.22 -5.69 1.40
N LEU A 208 12.57 -6.84 1.59
CA LEU A 208 11.11 -6.94 1.70
C LEU A 208 10.75 -7.32 3.14
N PHE A 209 10.03 -6.45 3.82
CA PHE A 209 9.56 -6.65 5.19
C PHE A 209 8.17 -7.30 5.22
N ALA A 210 8.07 -8.47 4.62
CA ALA A 210 6.81 -9.23 4.52
C ALA A 210 6.17 -9.48 5.89
N ASN A 211 6.99 -9.66 6.93
CA ASN A 211 6.56 -9.82 8.30
C ASN A 211 5.71 -8.67 8.83
N ARG A 212 5.83 -7.45 8.29
CA ARG A 212 4.97 -6.32 8.68
C ARG A 212 3.49 -6.53 8.37
N VAL A 213 3.19 -7.40 7.42
CA VAL A 213 1.82 -7.74 7.01
C VAL A 213 1.44 -9.15 7.45
N MET A 214 2.42 -10.08 7.51
CA MET A 214 2.21 -11.44 7.98
C MET A 214 1.86 -11.51 9.47
N GLU A 215 2.30 -10.53 10.24
CA GLU A 215 1.90 -10.41 11.63
C GLU A 215 0.68 -9.49 11.70
N PRO A 216 -0.50 -10.03 12.07
CA PRO A 216 -1.58 -9.16 12.44
C PRO A 216 -1.06 -8.26 13.56
N VAL A 217 -1.15 -6.98 13.37
CA VAL A 217 -0.87 -5.83 14.24
C VAL A 217 -0.09 -6.06 15.55
N ALA A 218 0.03 -7.30 16.02
CA ALA A 218 0.86 -7.71 17.16
C ALA A 218 2.36 -7.36 16.99
N MET A 219 2.86 -7.18 15.75
CA MET A 219 4.27 -6.78 15.53
C MET A 219 4.55 -5.30 15.53
N TYR A 220 3.54 -4.43 15.48
CA TYR A 220 3.78 -3.06 15.92
C TYR A 220 4.13 -2.97 17.41
N GLN A 221 3.93 -4.07 18.16
CA GLN A 221 4.32 -4.17 19.57
C GLN A 221 5.80 -4.50 19.80
N VAL A 222 6.54 -5.03 18.82
CA VAL A 222 7.90 -5.53 19.06
C VAL A 222 9.00 -4.48 18.90
N HIS A 223 8.73 -3.33 18.30
CA HIS A 223 9.73 -2.25 18.23
C HIS A 223 9.53 -1.10 19.21
N ASP A 224 8.43 -1.09 19.98
CA ASP A 224 8.31 -0.30 21.21
C ASP A 224 8.34 -1.24 22.42
N SER A 225 9.40 -1.97 22.52
CA SER A 225 9.53 -3.20 23.29
C SER A 225 9.54 -3.09 24.82
N ALA A 226 9.18 -1.97 25.39
CA ALA A 226 9.09 -1.86 26.85
C ALA A 226 7.81 -1.19 27.38
N THR A 227 7.00 -0.56 26.53
CA THR A 227 5.86 0.26 26.97
C THR A 227 4.50 -0.17 26.42
N ASP A 228 4.43 -1.15 25.53
CA ASP A 228 3.19 -1.53 24.84
C ASP A 228 2.42 -2.67 25.52
N ARG A 229 2.52 -2.80 26.84
CA ARG A 229 1.61 -3.62 27.65
C ARG A 229 0.29 -2.91 27.96
N GLY A 230 0.00 -1.85 27.25
CA GLY A 230 -1.15 -1.01 27.51
C GLY A 230 -2.44 -1.49 26.83
N THR A 231 -3.53 -0.87 27.24
CA THR A 231 -4.87 -1.06 26.72
C THR A 231 -4.99 -0.52 25.29
N THR A 232 -5.60 -1.27 24.36
CA THR A 232 -5.77 -0.87 22.97
C THR A 232 -7.00 -1.47 22.29
N LEU A 233 -7.61 -0.70 21.39
CA LEU A 233 -8.71 -1.10 20.49
C LEU A 233 -8.26 -1.31 19.04
N ARG A 234 -6.98 -1.18 18.73
CA ARG A 234 -6.44 -1.23 17.36
C ARG A 234 -6.86 -2.46 16.55
N TYR A 235 -7.17 -3.56 17.25
CA TYR A 235 -7.47 -4.86 16.65
C TYR A 235 -8.95 -5.17 16.48
N VAL A 236 -9.85 -4.29 16.96
CA VAL A 236 -11.28 -4.56 16.92
C VAL A 236 -11.77 -4.81 15.49
N ARG A 237 -11.29 -4.04 14.51
CA ARG A 237 -11.72 -4.19 13.10
C ARG A 237 -11.22 -5.47 12.43
N SER A 238 -9.95 -5.81 12.63
CA SER A 238 -9.30 -6.93 11.94
C SER A 238 -9.46 -8.27 12.63
N GLU A 239 -9.42 -8.28 13.97
CA GLU A 239 -9.38 -9.53 14.75
C GLU A 239 -10.63 -9.78 15.59
N ARG A 240 -11.54 -8.83 15.68
CA ARG A 240 -12.70 -8.87 16.59
C ARG A 240 -12.29 -9.12 18.05
N LYS A 241 -11.23 -8.46 18.49
CA LYS A 241 -10.69 -8.53 19.83
C LYS A 241 -10.39 -7.14 20.36
N ALA A 242 -10.52 -6.97 21.68
CA ALA A 242 -9.96 -5.83 22.41
C ALA A 242 -8.81 -6.32 23.27
N TYR A 243 -7.85 -5.46 23.57
CA TYR A 243 -6.73 -5.79 24.44
C TYR A 243 -6.74 -4.85 25.64
N ILE A 244 -6.62 -5.43 26.84
CA ILE A 244 -6.52 -4.71 28.11
C ILE A 244 -5.32 -5.28 28.83
N ASP A 245 -4.31 -4.45 29.09
CA ASP A 245 -3.05 -4.84 29.72
C ASP A 245 -2.37 -6.06 29.08
N GLY A 246 -2.46 -6.14 27.74
CA GLY A 246 -1.90 -7.25 26.97
C GLY A 246 -2.75 -8.52 26.93
N VAL A 247 -3.90 -8.56 27.63
CA VAL A 247 -4.83 -9.68 27.59
C VAL A 247 -5.85 -9.48 26.47
N ALA A 248 -6.00 -10.49 25.60
CA ALA A 248 -6.93 -10.46 24.48
C ALA A 248 -8.35 -10.86 24.90
N TYR A 249 -9.33 -10.02 24.61
CA TYR A 249 -10.75 -10.25 24.83
C TYR A 249 -11.46 -10.45 23.50
N PRO A 250 -11.84 -11.67 23.11
CA PRO A 250 -12.61 -11.92 21.90
C PRO A 250 -13.99 -11.28 22.01
N LEU A 251 -14.42 -10.58 20.95
CA LEU A 251 -15.67 -9.83 20.94
C LEU A 251 -16.75 -10.55 20.12
N GLU A 252 -17.97 -10.52 20.62
CA GLU A 252 -19.15 -10.95 19.88
C GLU A 252 -19.54 -9.90 18.81
N ALA A 253 -20.29 -10.31 17.80
CA ALA A 253 -20.62 -9.44 16.66
C ALA A 253 -21.24 -8.09 17.08
N MET A 254 -22.18 -8.10 18.04
CA MET A 254 -22.82 -6.88 18.52
C MET A 254 -21.84 -5.97 19.27
N GLN A 255 -20.91 -6.54 20.06
CA GLN A 255 -19.87 -5.79 20.75
C GLN A 255 -18.93 -5.10 19.77
N VAL A 256 -18.56 -5.80 18.70
CA VAL A 256 -17.76 -5.23 17.58
C VAL A 256 -18.52 -4.07 16.94
N ASN A 257 -19.80 -4.24 16.62
CA ASN A 257 -20.60 -3.20 15.97
C ASN A 257 -20.71 -1.95 16.86
N ILE A 258 -20.89 -2.11 18.17
CA ILE A 258 -20.95 -0.98 19.11
C ILE A 258 -19.63 -0.21 19.13
N LEU A 259 -18.50 -0.91 19.26
CA LEU A 259 -17.19 -0.26 19.26
C LEU A 259 -16.89 0.41 17.93
N LEU A 260 -17.18 -0.25 16.81
CA LEU A 260 -16.96 0.34 15.47
C LEU A 260 -17.86 1.56 15.24
N ALA A 261 -19.13 1.54 15.64
CA ALA A 261 -20.02 2.68 15.50
C ALA A 261 -19.47 3.90 16.24
N LEU A 262 -19.01 3.72 17.47
CA LEU A 262 -18.39 4.80 18.26
C LEU A 262 -17.01 5.23 17.71
N MET A 263 -16.24 4.32 17.12
CA MET A 263 -14.96 4.65 16.48
C MET A 263 -15.13 5.45 15.19
N ASP A 264 -16.21 5.20 14.45
CA ASP A 264 -16.50 5.85 13.18
C ASP A 264 -17.23 7.19 13.32
N ASP A 265 -17.80 7.46 14.49
CA ASP A 265 -18.39 8.75 14.80
C ASP A 265 -17.30 9.84 14.96
N PHE A 266 -17.60 11.04 14.49
CA PHE A 266 -16.64 12.16 14.46
C PHE A 266 -16.14 12.55 15.86
N ASP A 267 -17.07 12.64 16.83
CA ASP A 267 -16.76 13.02 18.22
C ASP A 267 -16.56 11.79 19.12
N HIS A 268 -16.61 10.56 18.53
CA HIS A 268 -16.62 9.31 19.26
C HIS A 268 -17.72 9.22 20.31
N ARG A 269 -18.86 9.89 20.05
CA ARG A 269 -20.04 9.98 20.93
C ARG A 269 -21.31 9.75 20.14
N MET A 270 -22.22 8.99 20.72
CA MET A 270 -23.51 8.73 20.09
C MET A 270 -24.62 8.65 21.14
N GLU A 271 -25.78 9.26 20.83
CA GLU A 271 -27.00 9.03 21.59
C GLU A 271 -27.41 7.55 21.53
N GLY A 272 -27.99 7.03 22.60
CA GLY A 272 -28.34 5.60 22.69
C GLY A 272 -29.23 5.07 21.57
N ILE A 273 -30.13 5.94 21.01
CA ILE A 273 -30.96 5.55 19.85
C ILE A 273 -30.12 5.47 18.59
N ALA A 274 -29.29 6.48 18.33
CA ALA A 274 -28.41 6.53 17.17
C ALA A 274 -27.41 5.34 17.18
N LEU A 275 -26.84 5.03 18.34
CA LEU A 275 -25.94 3.90 18.52
C LEU A 275 -26.64 2.55 18.26
N ARG A 276 -27.89 2.39 18.73
CA ARG A 276 -28.71 1.21 18.43
C ARG A 276 -28.88 1.02 16.91
N ASP A 277 -29.25 2.08 16.23
CA ASP A 277 -29.54 2.05 14.78
C ASP A 277 -28.26 1.82 14.00
N ALA A 278 -27.15 2.46 14.36
CA ALA A 278 -25.83 2.24 13.77
C ALA A 278 -25.32 0.80 13.93
N CYS A 279 -25.66 0.14 15.06
CA CYS A 279 -25.32 -1.26 15.30
C CYS A 279 -26.27 -2.27 14.60
N GLY A 280 -27.32 -1.79 13.93
CA GLY A 280 -28.34 -2.65 13.30
C GLY A 280 -29.22 -3.38 14.32
N SER A 281 -29.38 -2.88 15.54
CA SER A 281 -30.20 -3.50 16.58
C SER A 281 -31.64 -3.04 16.49
N THR A 282 -32.58 -4.00 16.51
CA THR A 282 -34.05 -3.75 16.55
C THR A 282 -34.63 -3.75 17.96
N ALA A 283 -33.81 -3.92 18.97
CA ALA A 283 -34.27 -4.02 20.37
C ALA A 283 -34.79 -2.68 20.88
N ARG A 284 -36.05 -2.65 21.36
CA ARG A 284 -36.67 -1.41 21.93
C ARG A 284 -35.90 -0.88 23.15
N ASN A 285 -35.35 -1.75 23.96
CA ASN A 285 -34.58 -1.41 25.17
C ASN A 285 -33.10 -1.76 24.96
N PHE A 286 -32.48 -1.19 23.89
CA PHE A 286 -31.08 -1.38 23.63
C PHE A 286 -30.23 -0.74 24.75
N ARG A 287 -29.42 -1.56 25.40
CA ARG A 287 -28.46 -1.13 26.42
C ARG A 287 -27.10 -1.71 26.08
N PRO A 288 -26.11 -0.93 25.65
CA PRO A 288 -24.77 -1.41 25.34
C PRO A 288 -24.16 -2.26 26.44
N VAL A 289 -24.31 -1.88 27.71
CA VAL A 289 -23.77 -2.63 28.85
C VAL A 289 -24.23 -4.09 28.87
N LYS A 290 -25.48 -4.40 28.50
CA LYS A 290 -26.01 -5.76 28.45
C LYS A 290 -25.41 -6.61 27.33
N GLN A 291 -24.92 -5.95 26.27
CA GLN A 291 -24.27 -6.66 25.18
C GLN A 291 -22.86 -7.13 25.56
N PHE A 292 -22.29 -6.56 26.61
CA PHE A 292 -20.97 -6.88 27.12
C PHE A 292 -21.01 -7.74 28.41
N ASP A 293 -22.11 -8.42 28.74
CA ASP A 293 -22.22 -9.21 29.99
C ASP A 293 -21.05 -10.19 30.18
N ARG A 294 -20.58 -10.83 29.09
CA ARG A 294 -19.40 -11.72 29.10
C ARG A 294 -18.06 -11.01 29.02
N ASN A 295 -18.04 -9.76 28.57
CA ASN A 295 -16.87 -8.94 28.40
C ASN A 295 -17.01 -7.59 29.13
N LYS A 296 -17.50 -7.65 30.38
CA LYS A 296 -17.84 -6.47 31.18
C LYS A 296 -16.65 -5.52 31.33
N LEU A 297 -15.46 -6.07 31.52
CA LEU A 297 -14.23 -5.28 31.63
C LEU A 297 -13.95 -4.46 30.35
N VAL A 298 -14.25 -5.01 29.15
CA VAL A 298 -14.12 -4.28 27.88
C VAL A 298 -15.07 -3.08 27.84
N TYR A 299 -16.32 -3.27 28.28
CA TYR A 299 -17.27 -2.16 28.36
C TYR A 299 -16.77 -1.08 29.32
N GLU A 300 -16.40 -1.45 30.54
CA GLU A 300 -15.96 -0.52 31.59
C GLU A 300 -14.67 0.23 31.19
N THR A 301 -13.83 -0.38 30.35
CA THR A 301 -12.57 0.22 29.90
C THR A 301 -12.78 1.19 28.75
N PHE A 302 -13.63 0.84 27.77
CA PHE A 302 -13.69 1.57 26.50
C PHE A 302 -14.98 2.38 26.30
N ILE A 303 -16.03 2.13 27.08
CA ILE A 303 -17.31 2.82 26.88
C ILE A 303 -17.72 3.54 28.17
N ARG A 304 -17.97 4.84 28.03
CA ARG A 304 -18.50 5.68 29.09
C ARG A 304 -19.93 6.10 28.74
N TYR A 305 -20.85 5.95 29.67
CA TYR A 305 -22.19 6.53 29.54
C TYR A 305 -22.23 7.92 30.19
N ILE A 306 -22.76 8.92 29.49
CA ILE A 306 -22.93 10.31 29.95
C ILE A 306 -24.41 10.52 30.25
N PRO A 307 -24.83 10.50 31.54
CA PRO A 307 -26.25 10.52 31.89
C PRO A 307 -26.98 11.80 31.49
N GLY A 308 -26.30 12.98 31.50
CA GLY A 308 -26.86 14.24 31.14
C GLY A 308 -27.36 14.32 29.70
N ASP A 309 -26.55 13.79 28.80
CA ASP A 309 -26.78 13.85 27.35
C ASP A 309 -27.39 12.55 26.81
N LYS A 310 -27.51 11.53 27.66
CA LYS A 310 -27.91 10.15 27.27
C LYS A 310 -27.04 9.54 26.17
N GLU A 311 -25.79 9.93 26.13
CA GLU A 311 -24.81 9.53 25.13
C GLU A 311 -23.86 8.45 25.67
N TYR A 312 -23.32 7.70 24.72
CA TYR A 312 -22.21 6.77 24.92
C TYR A 312 -20.97 7.35 24.24
N GLU A 313 -19.88 7.42 24.99
CA GLU A 313 -18.60 7.92 24.53
C GLU A 313 -17.59 6.79 24.47
N LEU A 314 -16.77 6.76 23.40
CA LEU A 314 -15.63 5.87 23.33
C LEU A 314 -14.45 6.49 24.10
N VAL A 315 -14.00 5.81 25.12
CA VAL A 315 -12.78 6.17 25.84
C VAL A 315 -11.59 5.64 25.05
N ILE A 316 -10.91 6.53 24.33
CA ILE A 316 -9.76 6.15 23.48
C ILE A 316 -8.53 6.02 24.38
N PRO A 317 -7.89 4.85 24.45
CA PRO A 317 -6.66 4.65 25.24
C PRO A 317 -5.53 5.55 24.73
N ALA A 318 -4.64 5.97 25.63
CA ALA A 318 -3.51 6.84 25.29
C ALA A 318 -2.61 6.25 24.18
N ASN A 319 -2.43 4.93 24.17
CA ASN A 319 -1.68 4.22 23.14
C ASN A 319 -2.36 4.33 21.76
N ASP A 320 -3.70 4.28 21.71
CA ASP A 320 -4.46 4.42 20.47
C ASP A 320 -4.48 5.89 20.00
N LEU A 321 -4.56 6.86 20.90
CA LEU A 321 -4.46 8.28 20.57
C LEU A 321 -3.14 8.62 19.88
N ALA A 322 -2.03 8.14 20.42
CA ALA A 322 -0.70 8.35 19.83
C ALA A 322 -0.59 7.72 18.43
N TRP A 323 -1.21 6.57 18.22
CA TRP A 323 -1.22 5.87 16.95
C TRP A 323 -2.14 6.54 15.92
N ILE A 324 -3.34 6.99 16.34
CA ILE A 324 -4.32 7.72 15.53
C ILE A 324 -3.72 9.05 15.06
N SER A 325 -3.08 9.81 15.97
CA SER A 325 -2.43 11.09 15.64
C SER A 325 -1.33 10.94 14.59
N LYS A 326 -0.53 9.87 14.67
CA LYS A 326 0.53 9.61 13.68
C LYS A 326 -0.01 9.28 12.29
N ARG A 327 -1.24 8.81 12.17
CA ARG A 327 -1.83 8.33 10.91
C ARG A 327 -2.93 9.25 10.36
N GLY A 328 -3.21 10.37 11.03
CA GLY A 328 -4.20 11.34 10.56
C GLY A 328 -5.64 10.84 10.54
N TRP A 329 -5.99 9.91 11.42
CA TRP A 329 -7.35 9.37 11.53
C TRP A 329 -8.29 10.30 12.30
N LEU A 330 -7.75 11.20 13.12
CA LEU A 330 -8.50 12.33 13.64
C LEU A 330 -8.49 13.40 12.54
N LYS A 331 -9.62 13.57 11.86
CA LYS A 331 -9.87 14.79 11.08
C LYS A 331 -10.00 15.92 12.09
N THR A 332 -8.97 16.76 12.18
CA THR A 332 -9.06 18.07 12.83
C THR A 332 -10.00 18.96 12.06
#